data_f15a3839873f1d04067c75dedafc5290
#
_entry.id   f15a3839873f1d04067c75dedafc5290
#
_cell.length_a   1.000
_cell.length_b   1.000
_cell.length_c   1.000
_cell.angle_alpha   90.00
_cell.angle_beta   90.00
_cell.angle_gamma   90.00
#
_symmetry.space_group_name_H-M   'P 1'
#
loop_
_entity.id
_entity.type
_entity.pdbx_description
1 polymer ?
#
loop_
_entity_poly.entity_id
_entity_poly.type
_entity_poly.pdbx_seq_one_letter_code
_entity_poly.pdbx_strand_id
1 'polypeptide(L)'
;MCSVKLHDKTFVPYIKNEELMKAIANVAEQISALHKDDPQPPVLLCVLNGALPFTAELLKLINFPVELHTVRLASYSGTDSVGPVRLIGALSSELKGRNVIICEDIVDTGKTMVFLHSLLLKEGAASVEICTMLLKPEVYKQPLSLDYVGMEIENRFIVGFGLDYDQLGRNLNDIYILQ
;
A
#
# COMPACT_ATOMS: atom_id res chain seq x y z
N MET A 1 -3.46 -21.62 -13.55
CA MET A 1 -4.17 -20.32 -13.59
C MET A 1 -4.52 -20.00 -15.04
N CYS A 2 -5.74 -19.48 -15.28
CA CYS A 2 -6.16 -19.04 -16.60
C CYS A 2 -5.98 -17.52 -16.72
N SER A 3 -5.87 -17.01 -17.96
CA SER A 3 -5.91 -15.57 -18.21
C SER A 3 -7.28 -15.00 -17.82
N VAL A 4 -7.29 -13.73 -17.45
CA VAL A 4 -8.49 -12.98 -17.08
C VAL A 4 -8.67 -11.81 -18.04
N LYS A 5 -9.90 -11.62 -18.52
CA LYS A 5 -10.25 -10.45 -19.33
C LYS A 5 -10.97 -9.43 -18.48
N LEU A 6 -10.44 -8.21 -18.41
CA LEU A 6 -11.07 -7.07 -17.76
C LEU A 6 -11.25 -5.97 -18.81
N HIS A 7 -12.49 -5.56 -19.04
CA HIS A 7 -12.85 -4.63 -20.11
C HIS A 7 -12.28 -5.06 -21.49
N ASP A 8 -11.41 -4.26 -22.06
CA ASP A 8 -10.78 -4.46 -23.37
C ASP A 8 -9.42 -5.18 -23.31
N LYS A 9 -8.89 -5.47 -22.09
CA LYS A 9 -7.56 -6.02 -21.89
C LYS A 9 -7.57 -7.44 -21.35
N THR A 10 -6.55 -8.21 -21.74
CA THR A 10 -6.30 -9.56 -21.25
C THR A 10 -5.08 -9.53 -20.32
N PHE A 11 -5.21 -10.19 -19.18
CA PHE A 11 -4.16 -10.31 -18.19
C PHE A 11 -3.82 -11.79 -17.98
N VAL A 12 -2.54 -12.09 -17.85
CA VAL A 12 -2.02 -13.44 -17.59
C VAL A 12 -1.48 -13.54 -16.16
N PRO A 13 -1.48 -14.73 -15.57
CA PRO A 13 -0.95 -14.93 -14.21
C PRO A 13 0.50 -14.45 -14.09
N TYR A 14 0.81 -13.75 -12.99
CA TYR A 14 2.13 -13.20 -12.73
C TYR A 14 2.67 -13.62 -11.36
N ILE A 15 1.99 -13.25 -10.26
CA ILE A 15 2.41 -13.60 -8.90
C ILE A 15 1.27 -14.39 -8.24
N LYS A 16 1.60 -15.54 -7.68
CA LYS A 16 0.62 -16.36 -6.97
C LYS A 16 0.33 -15.81 -5.57
N ASN A 17 -0.87 -16.01 -5.10
CA ASN A 17 -1.27 -15.64 -3.75
C ASN A 17 -0.34 -16.24 -2.68
N GLU A 18 0.13 -17.47 -2.86
CA GLU A 18 1.06 -18.11 -1.93
C GLU A 18 2.38 -17.33 -1.77
N GLU A 19 2.86 -16.69 -2.84
CA GLU A 19 4.06 -15.85 -2.82
C GLU A 19 3.77 -14.51 -2.10
N LEU A 20 2.59 -13.93 -2.36
CA LEU A 20 2.12 -12.74 -1.65
C LEU A 20 2.02 -13.00 -0.14
N MET A 21 1.40 -14.11 0.27
CA MET A 21 1.27 -14.45 1.68
C MET A 21 2.61 -14.63 2.39
N LYS A 22 3.62 -15.22 1.72
CA LYS A 22 4.98 -15.32 2.26
C LYS A 22 5.64 -13.95 2.44
N ALA A 23 5.48 -13.06 1.47
CA ALA A 23 6.01 -11.71 1.55
C ALA A 23 5.34 -10.91 2.68
N ILE A 24 4.02 -11.04 2.84
CA ILE A 24 3.27 -10.40 3.92
C ILE A 24 3.72 -10.93 5.29
N ALA A 25 3.97 -12.24 5.41
CA ALA A 25 4.48 -12.82 6.65
C ALA A 25 5.85 -12.23 7.04
N ASN A 26 6.76 -12.08 6.08
CA ASN A 26 8.06 -11.44 6.31
C ASN A 26 7.92 -9.98 6.76
N VAL A 27 7.00 -9.23 6.15
CA VAL A 27 6.71 -7.84 6.56
C VAL A 27 6.13 -7.80 7.97
N ALA A 28 5.19 -8.70 8.30
CA ALA A 28 4.61 -8.77 9.64
C ALA A 28 5.65 -9.09 10.72
N GLU A 29 6.63 -9.96 10.43
CA GLU A 29 7.75 -10.26 11.31
C GLU A 29 8.64 -9.03 11.54
N GLN A 30 8.96 -8.27 10.50
CA GLN A 30 9.78 -7.04 10.59
C GLN A 30 9.06 -5.97 11.44
N ILE A 31 7.78 -5.71 11.19
CA ILE A 31 6.96 -4.79 11.99
C ILE A 31 6.89 -5.26 13.44
N SER A 32 6.65 -6.55 13.68
CA SER A 32 6.56 -7.10 15.04
C SER A 32 7.88 -7.00 15.79
N ALA A 33 9.01 -7.17 15.13
CA ALA A 33 10.32 -7.05 15.76
C ALA A 33 10.61 -5.64 16.27
N LEU A 34 10.04 -4.61 15.65
CA LEU A 34 10.26 -3.20 16.00
C LEU A 34 9.19 -2.65 16.95
N HIS A 35 7.93 -3.04 16.80
CA HIS A 35 6.79 -2.35 17.42
C HIS A 35 6.05 -3.14 18.52
N LYS A 36 6.32 -4.44 18.71
CA LYS A 36 5.60 -5.26 19.70
C LYS A 36 5.72 -4.74 21.15
N ASP A 37 6.80 -4.04 21.44
CA ASP A 37 7.10 -3.52 22.78
C ASP A 37 6.89 -1.99 22.86
N ASP A 38 6.28 -1.37 21.85
CA ASP A 38 5.96 0.05 21.85
C ASP A 38 5.01 0.38 23.02
N PRO A 39 5.25 1.46 23.75
CA PRO A 39 4.42 1.85 24.89
C PRO A 39 2.99 2.23 24.49
N GLN A 40 2.81 2.61 23.24
CA GLN A 40 1.52 2.90 22.61
C GLN A 40 1.41 2.12 21.30
N PRO A 41 0.30 1.38 21.10
CA PRO A 41 0.10 0.62 19.87
C PRO A 41 0.28 1.47 18.62
N PRO A 42 1.04 1.04 17.60
CA PRO A 42 1.14 1.77 16.35
C PRO A 42 -0.18 1.76 15.58
N VAL A 43 -0.34 2.73 14.71
CA VAL A 43 -1.49 2.83 13.81
C VAL A 43 -1.11 2.30 12.44
N LEU A 44 -1.82 1.29 11.94
CA LEU A 44 -1.80 0.90 10.53
C LEU A 44 -2.75 1.82 9.76
N LEU A 45 -2.23 2.61 8.84
CA LEU A 45 -3.00 3.53 8.02
C LEU A 45 -3.17 2.95 6.60
N CYS A 46 -4.30 2.28 6.36
CA CYS A 46 -4.61 1.66 5.07
C CYS A 46 -4.98 2.72 4.02
N VAL A 47 -4.27 2.75 2.90
CA VAL A 47 -4.61 3.61 1.75
C VAL A 47 -5.65 2.93 0.86
N LEU A 48 -6.86 3.44 0.91
CA LEU A 48 -7.99 2.88 0.16
C LEU A 48 -7.96 3.29 -1.32
N ASN A 49 -8.41 2.39 -2.24
CA ASN A 49 -9.02 1.08 -1.96
C ASN A 49 -8.03 -0.09 -2.12
N GLY A 50 -6.92 0.13 -2.83
CA GLY A 50 -6.01 -0.93 -3.28
C GLY A 50 -5.32 -1.68 -2.15
N ALA A 51 -4.86 -0.96 -1.12
CA ALA A 51 -4.16 -1.57 0.01
C ALA A 51 -5.05 -2.40 0.95
N LEU A 52 -6.39 -2.43 0.74
CA LEU A 52 -7.30 -3.12 1.65
C LEU A 52 -7.00 -4.62 1.81
N PRO A 53 -6.82 -5.43 0.73
CA PRO A 53 -6.50 -6.84 0.87
C PRO A 53 -5.15 -7.07 1.58
N PHE A 54 -4.12 -6.33 1.19
CA PHE A 54 -2.80 -6.39 1.82
C PHE A 54 -2.89 -6.10 3.32
N THR A 55 -3.51 -4.98 3.70
CA THR A 55 -3.64 -4.58 5.10
C THR A 55 -4.45 -5.60 5.91
N ALA A 56 -5.50 -6.19 5.32
CA ALA A 56 -6.31 -7.19 5.99
C ALA A 56 -5.52 -8.49 6.27
N GLU A 57 -4.68 -8.94 5.33
CA GLU A 57 -3.81 -10.10 5.56
C GLU A 57 -2.70 -9.79 6.57
N LEU A 58 -2.09 -8.61 6.48
CA LEU A 58 -1.07 -8.16 7.42
C LEU A 58 -1.59 -8.12 8.87
N LEU A 59 -2.79 -7.56 9.09
CA LEU A 59 -3.44 -7.51 10.41
C LEU A 59 -3.61 -8.88 11.06
N LYS A 60 -3.87 -9.93 10.29
CA LYS A 60 -4.04 -11.30 10.83
C LYS A 60 -2.74 -11.91 11.32
N LEU A 61 -1.60 -11.42 10.84
CA LEU A 61 -0.26 -11.94 11.17
C LEU A 61 0.41 -11.14 12.30
N ILE A 62 -0.02 -9.92 12.55
CA ILE A 62 0.46 -9.13 13.68
C ILE A 62 -0.19 -9.65 14.98
N ASN A 63 0.62 -10.03 15.96
CA ASN A 63 0.18 -10.68 17.20
C ASN A 63 0.26 -9.79 18.45
N PHE A 64 0.33 -8.49 18.26
CA PHE A 64 0.30 -7.48 19.32
C PHE A 64 -0.74 -6.40 18.98
N PRO A 65 -1.18 -5.58 19.96
CA PRO A 65 -2.18 -4.55 19.71
C PRO A 65 -1.74 -3.54 18.67
N VAL A 66 -2.60 -3.29 17.69
CA VAL A 66 -2.46 -2.22 16.69
C VAL A 66 -3.81 -1.54 16.46
N GLU A 67 -3.81 -0.29 16.05
CA GLU A 67 -5.02 0.40 15.61
C GLU A 67 -5.08 0.41 14.09
N LEU A 68 -6.28 0.30 13.52
CA LEU A 68 -6.50 0.40 12.08
C LEU A 68 -7.24 1.68 11.76
N HIS A 69 -6.61 2.52 10.94
CA HIS A 69 -7.24 3.68 10.32
C HIS A 69 -7.20 3.55 8.80
N THR A 70 -8.05 4.30 8.13
CA THR A 70 -8.08 4.32 6.65
C THR A 70 -7.98 5.74 6.14
N VAL A 71 -7.36 5.88 4.97
CA VAL A 71 -7.28 7.14 4.25
C VAL A 71 -7.61 6.91 2.78
N ARG A 72 -8.25 7.89 2.16
CA ARG A 72 -8.49 7.87 0.72
C ARG A 72 -7.80 9.04 0.05
N LEU A 73 -7.03 8.73 -0.98
CA LEU A 73 -6.33 9.72 -1.79
C LEU A 73 -6.85 9.71 -3.22
N ALA A 74 -6.78 10.85 -3.89
CA ALA A 74 -7.04 10.94 -5.31
C ALA A 74 -5.89 11.68 -5.99
N SER A 75 -5.46 11.15 -7.13
CA SER A 75 -4.66 11.89 -8.09
C SER A 75 -5.57 12.51 -9.14
N TYR A 76 -5.36 13.77 -9.49
CA TYR A 76 -6.10 14.41 -10.56
C TYR A 76 -5.59 13.87 -11.90
N SER A 77 -6.41 13.10 -12.61
CA SER A 77 -6.17 12.76 -14.01
C SER A 77 -6.89 13.77 -14.89
N GLY A 78 -6.25 14.88 -15.18
CA GLY A 78 -6.66 15.77 -16.27
C GLY A 78 -5.86 15.42 -17.53
N THR A 79 -6.35 15.83 -18.69
CA THR A 79 -5.84 15.46 -20.02
C THR A 79 -4.38 15.83 -20.30
N ASP A 80 -3.67 16.55 -19.42
CA ASP A 80 -2.33 17.08 -19.71
C ASP A 80 -1.28 17.00 -18.60
N SER A 81 -1.58 16.44 -17.43
CA SER A 81 -0.56 16.12 -16.40
C SER A 81 -1.15 15.34 -15.24
N VAL A 82 -0.34 14.51 -14.62
CA VAL A 82 -0.63 13.91 -13.30
C VAL A 82 -0.77 15.07 -12.30
N GLY A 83 -2.00 15.41 -11.94
CA GLY A 83 -2.28 16.48 -11.00
C GLY A 83 -1.77 16.18 -9.59
N PRO A 84 -1.78 17.15 -8.67
CA PRO A 84 -1.33 16.96 -7.31
C PRO A 84 -2.19 15.92 -6.59
N VAL A 85 -1.54 15.06 -5.79
CA VAL A 85 -2.23 14.15 -4.88
C VAL A 85 -2.99 14.96 -3.84
N ARG A 86 -4.22 14.58 -3.54
CA ARG A 86 -5.04 15.22 -2.51
C ARG A 86 -5.71 14.18 -1.62
N LEU A 87 -5.91 14.57 -0.38
CA LEU A 87 -6.71 13.82 0.58
C LEU A 87 -8.20 13.95 0.23
N ILE A 88 -8.93 12.83 0.25
CA ILE A 88 -10.40 12.83 0.19
C ILE A 88 -10.92 12.68 1.62
N GLY A 89 -11.57 13.72 2.13
CA GLY A 89 -12.00 13.79 3.54
C GLY A 89 -10.95 14.45 4.42
N ALA A 90 -10.86 14.04 5.67
CA ALA A 90 -9.90 14.52 6.66
C ALA A 90 -9.14 13.36 7.29
N LEU A 91 -7.92 13.64 7.76
CA LEU A 91 -7.21 12.70 8.65
C LEU A 91 -7.90 12.70 10.03
N SER A 92 -7.87 11.56 10.70
CA SER A 92 -8.32 11.48 12.10
C SER A 92 -7.39 12.30 12.98
N SER A 93 -7.95 13.10 13.90
CA SER A 93 -7.18 13.80 14.93
C SER A 93 -6.48 12.85 15.91
N GLU A 94 -6.89 11.59 15.95
CA GLU A 94 -6.31 10.52 16.77
C GLU A 94 -4.91 10.09 16.30
N LEU A 95 -4.48 10.53 15.11
CA LEU A 95 -3.13 10.26 14.58
C LEU A 95 -2.06 11.17 15.19
N LYS A 96 -2.45 12.25 15.87
CA LYS A 96 -1.51 13.16 16.50
C LYS A 96 -0.76 12.48 17.66
N GLY A 97 0.58 12.57 17.63
CA GLY A 97 1.46 11.94 18.62
C GLY A 97 1.62 10.43 18.48
N ARG A 98 1.10 9.83 17.39
CA ARG A 98 1.12 8.38 17.17
C ARG A 98 2.24 7.96 16.22
N ASN A 99 2.72 6.74 16.40
CA ASN A 99 3.53 6.05 15.40
C ASN A 99 2.58 5.52 14.32
N VAL A 100 2.75 5.95 13.06
CA VAL A 100 1.87 5.62 11.95
C VAL A 100 2.65 4.81 10.91
N ILE A 101 2.15 3.63 10.56
CA ILE A 101 2.66 2.79 9.47
C ILE A 101 1.67 2.89 8.32
N ILE A 102 2.04 3.56 7.24
CA ILE A 102 1.24 3.65 6.02
C ILE A 102 1.28 2.29 5.32
N CYS A 103 0.11 1.72 5.02
CA CYS A 103 -0.01 0.48 4.25
C CYS A 103 -0.50 0.81 2.84
N GLU A 104 0.33 0.50 1.82
CA GLU A 104 0.07 0.75 0.41
C GLU A 104 0.12 -0.56 -0.38
N ASP A 105 -0.69 -0.68 -1.43
CA ASP A 105 -0.68 -1.85 -2.32
C ASP A 105 0.54 -1.86 -3.23
N ILE A 106 0.86 -0.72 -3.83
CA ILE A 106 1.99 -0.57 -4.74
C ILE A 106 2.60 0.83 -4.68
N VAL A 107 3.90 0.89 -4.56
CA VAL A 107 4.66 2.13 -4.75
C VAL A 107 5.31 2.11 -6.13
N ASP A 108 4.84 3.01 -6.98
CA ASP A 108 5.36 3.26 -8.33
C ASP A 108 6.31 4.47 -8.29
N THR A 109 5.85 5.67 -8.66
CA THR A 109 6.68 6.89 -8.61
C THR A 109 6.94 7.42 -7.19
N GLY A 110 6.18 6.96 -6.21
CA GLY A 110 6.28 7.36 -4.81
C GLY A 110 5.69 8.73 -4.46
N LYS A 111 5.12 9.46 -5.40
CA LYS A 111 4.54 10.81 -5.15
C LYS A 111 3.45 10.79 -4.08
N THR A 112 2.62 9.76 -4.08
CA THR A 112 1.56 9.55 -3.07
C THR A 112 2.16 9.39 -1.68
N MET A 113 3.22 8.59 -1.56
CA MET A 113 3.88 8.36 -0.28
C MET A 113 4.56 9.61 0.26
N VAL A 114 5.27 10.36 -0.58
CA VAL A 114 5.89 11.65 -0.18
C VAL A 114 4.83 12.63 0.31
N PHE A 115 3.70 12.74 -0.39
CA PHE A 115 2.59 13.59 0.02
C PHE A 115 2.01 13.18 1.37
N LEU A 116 1.63 11.91 1.52
CA LEU A 116 0.97 11.42 2.73
C LEU A 116 1.91 11.44 3.95
N HIS A 117 3.14 11.03 3.78
CA HIS A 117 4.17 11.08 4.81
C HIS A 117 4.37 12.52 5.34
N SER A 118 4.55 13.49 4.43
CA SER A 118 4.72 14.90 4.80
C SER A 118 3.47 15.47 5.47
N LEU A 119 2.28 15.07 5.01
CA LEU A 119 1.02 15.49 5.60
C LEU A 119 0.87 14.97 7.04
N LEU A 120 1.14 13.69 7.27
CA LEU A 120 1.02 13.07 8.61
C LEU A 120 1.98 13.73 9.61
N LEU A 121 3.24 13.98 9.23
CA LEU A 121 4.19 14.70 10.09
C LEU A 121 3.72 16.13 10.38
N LYS A 122 3.18 16.83 9.40
CA LYS A 122 2.61 18.19 9.56
C LYS A 122 1.43 18.19 10.53
N GLU A 123 0.57 17.17 10.48
CA GLU A 123 -0.58 17.01 11.38
C GLU A 123 -0.17 16.48 12.77
N GLY A 124 1.12 16.23 12.99
CA GLY A 124 1.72 15.97 14.29
C GLY A 124 1.82 14.48 14.64
N ALA A 125 1.87 13.57 13.68
CA ALA A 125 2.29 12.18 13.95
C ALA A 125 3.69 12.17 14.58
N ALA A 126 3.94 11.26 15.52
CA ALA A 126 5.24 11.14 16.20
C ALA A 126 6.29 10.54 15.27
N SER A 127 5.90 9.52 14.50
CA SER A 127 6.70 8.93 13.42
C SER A 127 5.80 8.49 12.29
N VAL A 128 6.36 8.38 11.08
CA VAL A 128 5.66 7.87 9.91
C VAL A 128 6.59 6.91 9.19
N GLU A 129 6.17 5.67 9.07
CA GLU A 129 6.84 4.60 8.34
C GLU A 129 6.00 4.18 7.14
N ILE A 130 6.62 3.63 6.10
CA ILE A 130 5.95 3.22 4.87
C ILE A 130 6.12 1.72 4.68
N CYS A 131 4.98 1.03 4.62
CA CYS A 131 4.86 -0.38 4.33
C CYS A 131 4.13 -0.55 2.99
N THR A 132 4.78 -1.18 2.02
CA THR A 132 4.15 -1.44 0.71
C THR A 132 4.22 -2.92 0.37
N MET A 133 3.14 -3.44 -0.22
CA MET A 133 3.13 -4.82 -0.72
C MET A 133 4.06 -4.96 -1.93
N LEU A 134 3.99 -4.02 -2.86
CA LEU A 134 4.76 -4.05 -4.11
C LEU A 134 5.54 -2.74 -4.32
N LEU A 135 6.76 -2.87 -4.82
CA LEU A 135 7.62 -1.74 -5.21
C LEU A 135 8.08 -1.91 -6.65
N LYS A 136 8.03 -0.84 -7.43
CA LYS A 136 8.67 -0.74 -8.75
C LYS A 136 9.99 0.07 -8.64
N PRO A 137 11.12 -0.56 -8.35
CA PRO A 137 12.38 0.15 -8.08
C PRO A 137 12.90 0.95 -9.27
N GLU A 138 12.57 0.54 -10.50
CA GLU A 138 13.01 1.23 -11.72
C GLU A 138 12.45 2.66 -11.83
N VAL A 139 11.25 2.89 -11.31
CA VAL A 139 10.54 4.19 -11.42
C VAL A 139 10.50 4.97 -10.11
N TYR A 140 10.73 4.32 -8.98
CA TYR A 140 10.82 4.98 -7.68
C TYR A 140 12.09 5.82 -7.60
N LYS A 141 11.96 7.14 -7.52
CA LYS A 141 13.10 8.09 -7.51
C LYS A 141 12.97 9.14 -6.41
N GLN A 142 12.18 8.85 -5.37
CA GLN A 142 11.99 9.78 -4.25
C GLN A 142 13.14 9.64 -3.22
N PRO A 143 13.50 10.73 -2.52
CA PRO A 143 14.49 10.69 -1.43
C PRO A 143 13.93 10.09 -0.13
N LEU A 144 12.70 9.59 -0.14
CA LEU A 144 12.03 8.98 0.99
C LEU A 144 12.29 7.48 1.02
N SER A 145 12.79 6.94 2.14
CA SER A 145 12.94 5.50 2.31
C SER A 145 11.58 4.82 2.47
N LEU A 146 11.51 3.57 2.01
CA LEU A 146 10.41 2.67 2.31
C LEU A 146 10.91 1.71 3.40
N ASP A 147 10.16 1.61 4.50
CA ASP A 147 10.63 0.89 5.70
C ASP A 147 10.38 -0.61 5.58
N TYR A 148 9.25 -0.98 4.98
CA TYR A 148 8.88 -2.37 4.76
C TYR A 148 8.39 -2.57 3.32
N VAL A 149 9.06 -3.46 2.59
CA VAL A 149 8.73 -3.79 1.20
C VAL A 149 8.48 -5.29 1.10
N GLY A 150 7.27 -5.67 0.68
CA GLY A 150 6.90 -7.06 0.48
C GLY A 150 7.66 -7.68 -0.69
N MET A 151 7.52 -7.11 -1.88
CA MET A 151 8.16 -7.61 -3.10
C MET A 151 8.55 -6.46 -4.03
N GLU A 152 9.68 -6.62 -4.74
CA GLU A 152 10.04 -5.78 -5.87
C GLU A 152 9.54 -6.41 -7.17
N ILE A 153 9.02 -5.59 -8.08
CA ILE A 153 8.48 -6.03 -9.37
C ILE A 153 8.94 -5.14 -10.51
N GLU A 154 8.85 -5.67 -11.73
CA GLU A 154 9.11 -4.92 -12.95
C GLU A 154 8.11 -3.76 -13.15
N ASN A 155 8.51 -2.75 -13.93
CA ASN A 155 7.59 -1.66 -14.30
C ASN A 155 6.59 -2.11 -15.38
N ARG A 156 5.62 -2.93 -14.98
CA ARG A 156 4.54 -3.46 -15.82
C ARG A 156 3.17 -3.10 -15.25
N PHE A 157 2.15 -3.12 -16.09
CA PHE A 157 0.77 -2.91 -15.65
C PHE A 157 0.18 -4.21 -15.11
N ILE A 158 -0.27 -4.19 -13.87
CA ILE A 158 -0.73 -5.35 -13.12
C ILE A 158 -2.09 -5.08 -12.47
N VAL A 159 -2.84 -6.16 -12.20
CA VAL A 159 -4.13 -6.15 -11.50
C VAL A 159 -4.23 -7.35 -10.55
N GLY A 160 -5.14 -7.29 -9.62
CA GLY A 160 -5.36 -8.36 -8.62
C GLY A 160 -4.84 -7.98 -7.24
N PHE A 161 -5.28 -8.69 -6.23
CA PHE A 161 -4.92 -8.47 -4.82
C PHE A 161 -5.06 -7.00 -4.39
N GLY A 162 -6.19 -6.38 -4.74
CA GLY A 162 -6.48 -4.96 -4.46
C GLY A 162 -6.27 -4.03 -5.64
N LEU A 163 -5.34 -4.34 -6.54
CA LEU A 163 -5.05 -3.55 -7.74
C LEU A 163 -6.14 -3.70 -8.80
N ASP A 164 -6.42 -2.64 -9.54
CA ASP A 164 -7.51 -2.61 -10.52
C ASP A 164 -7.11 -2.10 -11.90
N TYR A 165 -7.98 -2.43 -12.85
CA TYR A 165 -8.10 -1.76 -14.13
C TYR A 165 -9.54 -1.25 -14.27
N ASP A 166 -9.71 0.07 -14.22
CA ASP A 166 -11.01 0.76 -14.28
C ASP A 166 -12.07 0.10 -13.35
N GLN A 167 -11.72 0.04 -12.06
CA GLN A 167 -12.51 -0.51 -10.94
C GLN A 167 -12.66 -2.04 -10.92
N LEU A 168 -12.21 -2.79 -11.92
CA LEU A 168 -12.28 -4.25 -11.95
C LEU A 168 -10.93 -4.90 -11.65
N GLY A 169 -10.96 -6.10 -11.06
CA GLY A 169 -9.77 -6.90 -10.79
C GLY A 169 -9.34 -6.95 -9.33
N ARG A 170 -9.78 -6.03 -8.47
CA ARG A 170 -9.35 -5.98 -7.05
C ARG A 170 -9.65 -7.25 -6.25
N ASN A 171 -10.68 -8.00 -6.66
CA ASN A 171 -11.12 -9.24 -6.03
C ASN A 171 -10.35 -10.49 -6.48
N LEU A 172 -9.45 -10.36 -7.45
CA LEU A 172 -8.60 -11.48 -7.86
C LEU A 172 -7.61 -11.81 -6.76
N ASN A 173 -7.46 -13.10 -6.45
CA ASN A 173 -6.62 -13.57 -5.37
C ASN A 173 -5.12 -13.51 -5.69
N ASP A 174 -4.78 -13.73 -6.96
CA ASP A 174 -3.43 -13.63 -7.51
C ASP A 174 -3.22 -12.27 -8.18
N ILE A 175 -1.96 -11.95 -8.50
CA ILE A 175 -1.64 -10.81 -9.35
C ILE A 175 -1.46 -11.28 -10.79
N TYR A 176 -2.02 -10.51 -11.71
CA TYR A 176 -1.98 -10.74 -13.15
C TYR A 176 -1.32 -9.55 -13.83
N ILE A 177 -0.60 -9.83 -14.91
CA ILE A 177 0.13 -8.85 -15.71
C ILE A 177 -0.53 -8.68 -17.08
N LEU A 178 -0.55 -7.47 -17.59
CA LEU A 178 -1.07 -7.16 -18.93
C LEU A 178 -0.27 -7.91 -20.00
N GLN A 179 -1.01 -8.62 -20.87
CA GLN A 179 -0.44 -9.41 -21.97
C GLN A 179 0.09 -8.50 -23.09
#